data_322cc4942181be1908a90febc0757542
#
_entry.id   322cc4942181be1908a90febc0757542
#
_cell.length_a   1.000
_cell.length_b   1.000
_cell.length_c   1.000
_cell.angle_alpha   90.00
_cell.angle_beta   90.00
_cell.angle_gamma   90.00
#
_symmetry.space_group_name_H-M   'P 1'
#
loop_
_entity.id
_entity.type
_entity.pdbx_description
1 polymer ?
#
loop_
_entity_poly.entity_id
_entity_poly.type
_entity_poly.pdbx_seq_one_letter_code
_entity_poly.pdbx_strand_id
1 'polypeptide(L)'
;AYEISECVVGSEMCIRDSGVMDIRIAYTEDKHGIGMYHEKMGLIEDSVGNTIAFSGSMNESATAMSINYETIDVFRSWGDGNEAERVRLKEAAFYSIWNDCEPNIRVLEFPSVSKALIDKYRRTNPNFNIDDEQFPNQHHNLEGTVVTQSIGPRIPSDVSLHDYQKEAISAWVGENYHGIFDMATGTGKTFTGLGAISKLSEDLMDKLAVVIVCPYQHLVEQWVEDIVRFNMKPIIGYSSSPQKDWKSRLSKAVRDQKIRDDKSFFCFVCTNATFTNDFVQEQISKVRTPVLLVVDEAHNFGAASYSRLLDDRFTYRLALS
;
A
#
# COMPACT_ATOMS: atom_id res chain seq x y z
N ALA A 1 8.46 -1.87 8.38
CA ALA A 1 8.71 -0.91 9.48
C ALA A 1 7.43 -0.48 10.20
N TYR A 2 6.26 -0.69 9.61
CA TYR A 2 4.97 -0.30 10.22
C TYR A 2 4.46 -1.30 11.26
N GLU A 3 4.75 -2.58 11.11
CA GLU A 3 4.36 -3.60 12.10
C GLU A 3 5.18 -3.54 13.39
N ILE A 4 6.41 -3.00 13.34
CA ILE A 4 7.26 -2.86 14.54
C ILE A 4 6.73 -1.77 15.49
N SER A 5 6.01 -0.75 15.01
CA SER A 5 5.54 0.35 15.86
C SER A 5 4.30 0.00 16.70
N GLU A 6 3.50 -0.96 16.28
CA GLU A 6 2.32 -1.41 17.05
C GLU A 6 2.61 -2.64 17.92
N CYS A 7 3.59 -3.46 17.55
CA CYS A 7 3.97 -4.66 18.30
C CYS A 7 4.92 -4.42 19.50
N VAL A 8 5.57 -3.26 19.61
CA VAL A 8 6.60 -2.98 20.63
C VAL A 8 6.07 -2.18 21.83
N VAL A 9 4.76 -2.13 22.04
CA VAL A 9 4.19 -1.41 23.19
C VAL A 9 3.63 -2.40 24.22
N GLY A 10 4.33 -2.55 25.33
CA GLY A 10 3.87 -3.35 26.48
C GLY A 10 4.81 -4.51 26.85
N SER A 11 4.33 -5.74 26.78
CA SER A 11 5.06 -6.94 27.24
C SER A 11 6.38 -7.20 26.50
N GLU A 12 6.50 -6.80 25.24
CA GLU A 12 7.70 -7.04 24.42
C GLU A 12 8.89 -6.14 24.82
N MET A 13 8.65 -4.92 25.29
CA MET A 13 9.72 -4.11 25.87
C MET A 13 10.31 -4.73 27.13
N CYS A 14 9.49 -5.37 27.97
CA CYS A 14 9.96 -6.08 29.14
C CYS A 14 10.78 -7.32 28.79
N ILE A 15 10.43 -8.05 27.71
CA ILE A 15 11.19 -9.22 27.22
C ILE A 15 12.56 -8.78 26.72
N ARG A 16 12.65 -7.68 25.98
CA ARG A 16 13.92 -7.13 25.53
C ARG A 16 14.80 -6.69 26.69
N ASP A 17 14.26 -5.97 27.66
CA ASP A 17 15.00 -5.47 28.81
C ASP A 17 15.51 -6.62 29.70
N SER A 18 14.91 -7.80 29.61
CA SER A 18 15.39 -9.03 30.26
C SER A 18 16.59 -9.70 29.54
N GLY A 19 16.97 -9.20 28.35
CA GLY A 19 18.05 -9.79 27.53
C GLY A 19 17.63 -11.06 26.77
N VAL A 20 16.34 -11.39 26.76
CA VAL A 20 15.79 -12.55 26.02
C VAL A 20 15.59 -12.24 24.54
N MET A 21 15.45 -10.95 24.18
CA MET A 21 15.20 -10.49 22.82
C MET A 21 16.10 -9.31 22.46
N ASP A 22 16.78 -9.36 21.31
CA ASP A 22 17.50 -8.23 20.72
C ASP A 22 16.78 -7.80 19.43
N ILE A 23 16.58 -6.50 19.26
CA ILE A 23 15.90 -5.90 18.11
C ILE A 23 16.83 -4.89 17.45
N ARG A 24 16.97 -4.96 16.13
CA ARG A 24 17.73 -4.01 15.32
C ARG A 24 16.88 -3.50 14.17
N ILE A 25 17.16 -2.29 13.71
CA ILE A 25 16.49 -1.67 12.57
C ILE A 25 17.43 -1.69 11.38
N ALA A 26 17.03 -2.37 10.31
CA ALA A 26 17.77 -2.41 9.05
C ALA A 26 17.07 -1.53 7.98
N TYR A 27 17.88 -0.78 7.21
CA TYR A 27 17.42 0.00 6.08
C TYR A 27 18.50 0.03 4.99
N THR A 28 18.10 0.26 3.76
CA THR A 28 19.04 0.44 2.64
C THR A 28 19.30 1.91 2.40
N GLU A 29 20.55 2.27 2.12
CA GLU A 29 20.96 3.65 1.82
C GLU A 29 21.83 3.64 0.57
N ASP A 30 21.45 4.41 -0.44
CA ASP A 30 22.24 4.63 -1.63
C ASP A 30 22.34 6.14 -1.95
N LYS A 31 22.99 6.45 -3.09
CA LYS A 31 23.17 7.84 -3.55
C LYS A 31 21.86 8.55 -3.90
N HIS A 32 20.78 7.83 -4.03
CA HIS A 32 19.45 8.32 -4.44
C HIS A 32 18.47 8.41 -3.28
N GLY A 33 18.82 7.88 -2.11
CA GLY A 33 17.98 7.95 -0.91
C GLY A 33 17.97 6.68 -0.07
N ILE A 34 16.97 6.61 0.80
CA ILE A 34 16.78 5.50 1.74
C ILE A 34 15.69 4.59 1.19
N GLY A 35 16.02 3.31 1.07
CA GLY A 35 15.11 2.25 0.70
C GLY A 35 14.68 1.39 1.88
N MET A 36 13.70 0.53 1.64
CA MET A 36 13.23 -0.44 2.63
C MET A 36 14.00 -1.75 2.47
N TYR A 37 14.51 -2.30 3.57
CA TYR A 37 14.94 -3.69 3.62
C TYR A 37 13.70 -4.59 3.80
N HIS A 38 13.49 -5.50 2.84
CA HIS A 38 12.25 -6.28 2.78
C HIS A 38 12.53 -7.79 2.56
N GLU A 39 13.53 -8.32 3.22
CA GLU A 39 13.79 -9.76 3.22
C GLU A 39 13.02 -10.43 4.37
N LYS A 40 12.48 -11.62 4.13
CA LYS A 40 11.88 -12.49 5.12
C LYS A 40 12.74 -13.73 5.22
N MET A 41 13.63 -13.74 6.19
CA MET A 41 14.56 -14.82 6.47
C MET A 41 14.64 -15.05 7.98
N GLY A 42 14.74 -16.30 8.40
CA GLY A 42 14.95 -16.63 9.79
C GLY A 42 15.87 -17.83 9.97
N LEU A 43 16.45 -17.89 11.16
CA LEU A 43 17.29 -18.99 11.64
C LEU A 43 16.72 -19.47 12.96
N ILE A 44 16.63 -20.78 13.13
CA ILE A 44 16.25 -21.42 14.39
C ILE A 44 17.36 -22.41 14.74
N GLU A 45 18.02 -22.19 15.86
CA GLU A 45 19.13 -23.06 16.33
C GLU A 45 18.70 -23.79 17.60
N ASP A 46 19.00 -25.09 17.66
CA ASP A 46 18.78 -25.89 18.85
C ASP A 46 20.03 -25.93 19.78
N SER A 47 19.87 -26.48 20.97
CA SER A 47 20.94 -26.56 21.98
C SER A 47 22.13 -27.41 21.60
N VAL A 48 22.07 -28.19 20.53
CA VAL A 48 23.16 -29.07 20.04
C VAL A 48 23.79 -28.52 18.75
N GLY A 49 23.41 -27.32 18.32
CA GLY A 49 23.98 -26.62 17.17
C GLY A 49 23.39 -27.01 15.82
N ASN A 50 22.20 -27.62 15.80
CA ASN A 50 21.49 -27.81 14.55
C ASN A 50 20.70 -26.52 14.19
N THR A 51 20.81 -26.07 12.94
CA THR A 51 20.16 -24.90 12.46
C THR A 51 19.12 -25.23 11.37
N ILE A 52 17.94 -24.66 11.49
CA ILE A 52 16.97 -24.53 10.41
C ILE A 52 17.06 -23.10 9.89
N ALA A 53 17.28 -22.94 8.58
CA ALA A 53 17.19 -21.67 7.89
C ALA A 53 15.96 -21.65 6.99
N PHE A 54 15.20 -20.57 7.02
CA PHE A 54 14.06 -20.40 6.15
C PHE A 54 14.04 -19.01 5.49
N SER A 55 13.44 -18.91 4.33
CA SER A 55 13.18 -17.64 3.65
C SER A 55 11.97 -17.79 2.74
N GLY A 56 11.28 -16.68 2.47
CA GLY A 56 10.10 -16.71 1.60
C GLY A 56 9.31 -15.42 1.63
N SER A 57 8.01 -15.53 1.34
CA SER A 57 7.09 -14.39 1.32
C SER A 57 6.46 -14.10 2.68
N MET A 58 6.54 -15.03 3.63
CA MET A 58 5.82 -14.97 4.91
C MET A 58 6.35 -13.86 5.83
N ASN A 59 5.47 -12.95 6.21
CA ASN A 59 5.72 -11.98 7.28
C ASN A 59 5.41 -12.61 8.65
N GLU A 60 6.05 -12.11 9.70
CA GLU A 60 5.73 -12.47 11.09
C GLU A 60 4.44 -11.81 11.55
N SER A 61 3.33 -12.10 10.89
CA SER A 61 2.01 -11.58 11.25
C SER A 61 1.02 -12.72 11.46
N ALA A 62 0.04 -12.51 12.32
CA ALA A 62 -0.99 -13.52 12.59
C ALA A 62 -1.77 -13.91 11.33
N THR A 63 -1.95 -13.00 10.38
CA THR A 63 -2.60 -13.26 9.10
C THR A 63 -1.73 -14.08 8.17
N ALA A 64 -0.42 -13.80 8.09
CA ALA A 64 0.53 -14.59 7.30
C ALA A 64 0.62 -16.04 7.82
N MET A 65 0.57 -16.22 9.13
CA MET A 65 0.66 -17.56 9.76
C MET A 65 -0.65 -18.37 9.70
N SER A 66 -1.81 -17.74 9.45
CA SER A 66 -3.10 -18.41 9.59
C SER A 66 -4.05 -18.31 8.41
N ILE A 67 -3.92 -17.27 7.58
CA ILE A 67 -4.94 -16.93 6.56
C ILE A 67 -4.35 -16.80 5.16
N ASN A 68 -3.15 -16.20 5.04
CA ASN A 68 -2.53 -15.95 3.74
C ASN A 68 -1.94 -17.24 3.14
N TYR A 69 -1.93 -17.33 1.82
CA TYR A 69 -1.12 -18.31 1.12
C TYR A 69 0.31 -17.80 1.04
N GLU A 70 1.20 -18.41 1.81
CA GLU A 70 2.61 -18.03 1.87
C GLU A 70 3.49 -19.18 1.44
N THR A 71 4.62 -18.86 0.84
CA THR A 71 5.62 -19.85 0.43
C THR A 71 6.90 -19.60 1.21
N ILE A 72 7.41 -20.63 1.86
CA ILE A 72 8.71 -20.60 2.54
C ILE A 72 9.55 -21.79 2.09
N ASP A 73 10.81 -21.51 1.81
CA ASP A 73 11.84 -22.53 1.64
C ASP A 73 12.50 -22.78 2.99
N VAL A 74 12.62 -24.04 3.35
CA VAL A 74 13.21 -24.48 4.63
C VAL A 74 14.39 -25.39 4.36
N PHE A 75 15.52 -25.11 4.99
CA PHE A 75 16.76 -25.88 4.89
C PHE A 75 17.26 -26.29 6.27
N ARG A 76 17.87 -27.47 6.38
CA ARG A 76 18.37 -28.04 7.61
C ARG A 76 19.88 -28.23 7.57
N SER A 77 20.61 -27.87 8.63
CA SER A 77 22.06 -28.04 8.71
C SER A 77 22.51 -29.51 8.72
N TRP A 78 21.62 -30.40 9.12
CA TRP A 78 21.81 -31.85 9.12
C TRP A 78 21.24 -32.57 7.90
N GLY A 79 20.84 -31.83 6.88
CA GLY A 79 20.36 -32.33 5.59
C GLY A 79 21.49 -32.85 4.71
N ASP A 80 21.22 -33.04 3.41
CA ASP A 80 22.28 -33.36 2.45
C ASP A 80 23.28 -32.20 2.30
N GLY A 81 24.42 -32.45 1.63
CA GLY A 81 25.49 -31.46 1.51
C GLY A 81 25.04 -30.14 0.87
N ASN A 82 24.07 -30.15 -0.03
CA ASN A 82 23.51 -28.96 -0.65
C ASN A 82 22.59 -28.18 0.31
N GLU A 83 21.80 -28.91 1.11
CA GLU A 83 20.92 -28.31 2.10
C GLU A 83 21.75 -27.65 3.22
N ALA A 84 22.74 -28.34 3.74
CA ALA A 84 23.66 -27.82 4.76
C ALA A 84 24.43 -26.58 4.26
N GLU A 85 24.86 -26.57 3.00
CA GLU A 85 25.54 -25.41 2.41
C GLU A 85 24.62 -24.20 2.29
N ARG A 86 23.35 -24.40 1.94
CA ARG A 86 22.35 -23.33 1.92
C ARG A 86 22.11 -22.72 3.30
N VAL A 87 22.08 -23.54 4.36
CA VAL A 87 22.02 -23.05 5.74
C VAL A 87 23.20 -22.15 6.05
N ARG A 88 24.44 -22.60 5.76
CA ARG A 88 25.65 -21.79 6.01
C ARG A 88 25.64 -20.44 5.27
N LEU A 89 25.17 -20.43 4.01
CA LEU A 89 25.07 -19.20 3.24
C LEU A 89 24.04 -18.23 3.85
N LYS A 90 22.90 -18.74 4.35
CA LYS A 90 21.90 -17.94 5.01
C LYS A 90 22.35 -17.44 6.38
N GLU A 91 23.04 -18.26 7.15
CA GLU A 91 23.70 -17.83 8.40
C GLU A 91 24.70 -16.70 8.15
N ALA A 92 25.57 -16.87 7.15
CA ALA A 92 26.56 -15.86 6.80
C ALA A 92 25.88 -14.53 6.37
N ALA A 93 24.82 -14.58 5.56
CA ALA A 93 24.06 -13.42 5.14
C ALA A 93 23.36 -12.75 6.33
N PHE A 94 22.69 -13.52 7.20
CA PHE A 94 22.04 -13.00 8.39
C PHE A 94 23.03 -12.25 9.30
N TYR A 95 24.16 -12.90 9.63
CA TYR A 95 25.15 -12.29 10.51
C TYR A 95 25.91 -11.12 9.87
N SER A 96 26.07 -11.11 8.53
CA SER A 96 26.61 -9.97 7.80
C SER A 96 25.71 -8.73 7.96
N ILE A 97 24.40 -8.91 7.80
CA ILE A 97 23.41 -7.85 8.00
C ILE A 97 23.33 -7.48 9.47
N TRP A 98 23.16 -8.45 10.36
CA TRP A 98 23.02 -8.22 11.80
C TRP A 98 24.17 -7.40 12.40
N ASN A 99 25.38 -7.59 11.92
CA ASN A 99 26.57 -6.90 12.38
C ASN A 99 26.93 -5.65 11.57
N ASP A 100 26.01 -5.12 10.77
CA ASP A 100 26.21 -3.92 9.92
C ASP A 100 27.43 -4.05 8.98
N CYS A 101 27.66 -5.27 8.45
CA CYS A 101 28.77 -5.58 7.56
C CYS A 101 28.36 -5.63 6.08
N GLU A 102 27.05 -5.59 5.77
CA GLU A 102 26.55 -5.72 4.41
C GLU A 102 26.62 -4.36 3.69
N PRO A 103 27.24 -4.29 2.48
CA PRO A 103 27.25 -3.06 1.69
C PRO A 103 25.84 -2.58 1.38
N ASN A 104 25.59 -1.29 1.50
CA ASN A 104 24.31 -0.62 1.22
C ASN A 104 23.16 -0.96 2.20
N ILE A 105 23.39 -1.74 3.22
CA ILE A 105 22.46 -1.94 4.33
C ILE A 105 23.07 -1.30 5.58
N ARG A 106 22.27 -0.59 6.33
CA ARG A 106 22.62 -0.04 7.64
C ARG A 106 21.76 -0.66 8.70
N VAL A 107 22.38 -1.05 9.80
CA VAL A 107 21.71 -1.64 10.94
C VAL A 107 21.99 -0.83 12.20
N LEU A 108 20.93 -0.45 12.87
CA LEU A 108 20.97 0.34 14.10
C LEU A 108 20.40 -0.47 15.26
N GLU A 109 21.10 -0.42 16.40
CA GLU A 109 20.57 -0.98 17.64
C GLU A 109 19.34 -0.18 18.10
N PHE A 110 18.28 -0.90 18.46
CA PHE A 110 17.06 -0.29 18.98
C PHE A 110 17.33 0.26 20.33
N PRO A 111 17.64 0.97 21.00
CA PRO A 111 17.59 2.12 21.87
C PRO A 111 18.50 3.27 21.43
N SER A 112 19.51 2.98 20.61
CA SER A 112 20.42 3.99 20.07
C SER A 112 19.76 4.83 18.97
N VAL A 113 18.63 4.35 18.43
CA VAL A 113 17.84 5.11 17.46
C VAL A 113 17.18 6.25 18.22
N SER A 114 17.82 7.41 18.22
CA SER A 114 17.24 8.59 18.83
C SER A 114 15.91 8.91 18.14
N LYS A 115 14.93 9.36 18.92
CA LYS A 115 13.64 9.85 18.40
C LYS A 115 13.84 10.81 17.22
N ALA A 116 14.89 11.63 17.25
CA ALA A 116 15.27 12.53 16.18
C ALA A 116 15.66 11.81 14.88
N LEU A 117 16.24 10.59 14.95
CA LEU A 117 16.54 9.79 13.77
C LEU A 117 15.29 9.14 13.20
N ILE A 118 14.44 8.60 14.06
CA ILE A 118 13.14 8.07 13.66
C ILE A 118 12.29 9.19 13.02
N ASP A 119 12.28 10.37 13.63
CA ASP A 119 11.54 11.52 13.12
C ASP A 119 12.11 12.05 11.79
N LYS A 120 13.42 11.91 11.53
CA LYS A 120 14.03 12.22 10.23
C LYS A 120 13.54 11.31 9.10
N TYR A 121 13.25 10.05 9.43
CA TYR A 121 12.77 9.02 8.48
C TYR A 121 11.26 8.81 8.55
N ARG A 122 10.60 9.40 9.54
CA ARG A 122 9.16 9.49 9.60
C ARG A 122 8.71 10.37 8.44
N ARG A 123 7.91 9.84 7.53
CA ARG A 123 7.30 10.65 6.47
C ARG A 123 6.69 11.90 7.11
N THR A 124 6.86 13.04 6.50
CA THR A 124 6.58 14.39 7.02
C THR A 124 5.11 14.66 7.37
N ASN A 125 4.27 13.64 7.43
CA ASN A 125 2.87 13.75 7.80
C ASN A 125 2.48 12.71 8.87
N PRO A 126 2.80 12.97 10.16
CA PRO A 126 2.56 12.00 11.25
C PRO A 126 1.10 11.95 11.72
N ASN A 127 0.24 12.82 11.25
CA ASN A 127 -1.18 12.85 11.64
C ASN A 127 -2.06 12.27 10.53
N PHE A 128 -1.91 10.95 10.31
CA PHE A 128 -2.87 10.20 9.56
C PHE A 128 -4.04 9.79 10.48
N ASN A 129 -4.71 10.78 11.04
CA ASN A 129 -6.01 10.56 11.63
C ASN A 129 -7.01 10.67 10.48
N ILE A 130 -7.29 9.53 9.84
CA ILE A 130 -8.25 9.41 8.73
C ILE A 130 -9.65 9.89 9.16
N ASP A 131 -9.88 9.98 10.48
CA ASP A 131 -11.13 10.39 11.07
C ASP A 131 -11.19 11.89 11.41
N ASP A 132 -10.08 12.62 11.38
CA ASP A 132 -10.09 14.06 11.59
C ASP A 132 -10.62 14.78 10.35
N GLU A 133 -11.79 15.37 10.46
CA GLU A 133 -12.37 16.27 9.45
C GLU A 133 -11.56 17.58 9.26
N GLN A 134 -10.50 17.78 10.04
CA GLN A 134 -9.63 18.95 10.02
C GLN A 134 -8.30 18.65 9.34
N PHE A 135 -8.30 18.61 8.01
CA PHE A 135 -7.07 18.95 7.30
C PHE A 135 -6.80 20.43 7.52
N PRO A 136 -5.60 20.83 8.02
CA PRO A 136 -5.27 22.24 8.10
C PRO A 136 -5.33 22.80 6.68
N ASN A 137 -6.24 23.76 6.46
CA ASN A 137 -6.12 24.68 5.34
C ASN A 137 -4.77 25.38 5.52
N GLN A 138 -3.73 24.91 4.84
CA GLN A 138 -2.50 25.69 4.72
C GLN A 138 -2.81 26.87 3.81
N HIS A 139 -3.36 27.92 4.43
CA HIS A 139 -3.31 29.25 3.85
C HIS A 139 -1.85 29.73 3.88
N HIS A 140 -1.08 29.35 2.89
CA HIS A 140 0.06 30.18 2.51
C HIS A 140 -0.54 31.38 1.76
N ASN A 141 -0.62 32.50 2.47
CA ASN A 141 -0.80 33.82 1.86
C ASN A 141 0.38 34.06 0.90
N LEU A 142 0.16 33.79 -0.37
CA LEU A 142 0.88 34.38 -1.48
C LEU A 142 -0.12 35.26 -2.20
N GLU A 143 0.06 36.56 -2.03
CA GLU A 143 -0.66 37.59 -2.80
C GLU A 143 -0.47 37.36 -4.30
N GLY A 144 -1.57 37.24 -5.02
CA GLY A 144 -1.62 37.52 -6.45
C GLY A 144 -1.50 36.35 -7.41
N THR A 145 -2.34 35.31 -7.28
CA THR A 145 -2.93 34.57 -8.42
C THR A 145 -4.11 33.78 -7.88
N VAL A 146 -5.28 33.90 -8.48
CA VAL A 146 -6.45 33.07 -8.18
C VAL A 146 -6.14 31.68 -8.69
N VAL A 147 -5.50 30.85 -7.85
CA VAL A 147 -5.37 29.42 -8.08
C VAL A 147 -6.71 28.82 -7.69
N THR A 148 -7.52 28.47 -8.65
CA THR A 148 -8.67 27.59 -8.45
C THR A 148 -8.13 26.31 -7.79
N GLN A 149 -8.45 26.09 -6.51
CA GLN A 149 -8.07 24.86 -5.80
C GLN A 149 -8.69 23.68 -6.56
N SER A 150 -7.84 22.81 -7.11
CA SER A 150 -8.31 21.60 -7.77
C SER A 150 -8.99 20.69 -6.75
N ILE A 151 -10.21 20.26 -7.05
CA ILE A 151 -11.05 19.45 -6.16
C ILE A 151 -10.66 17.97 -6.24
N GLY A 152 -10.06 17.53 -7.34
CA GLY A 152 -9.75 16.14 -7.67
C GLY A 152 -8.28 15.75 -7.52
N PRO A 153 -7.95 14.51 -7.90
CA PRO A 153 -6.59 13.97 -7.85
C PRO A 153 -5.63 14.73 -8.75
N ARG A 154 -4.40 14.88 -8.26
CA ARG A 154 -3.29 15.50 -9.01
C ARG A 154 -2.01 14.75 -8.71
N ILE A 155 -1.14 14.66 -9.71
CA ILE A 155 0.21 14.12 -9.52
C ILE A 155 0.98 15.11 -8.64
N PRO A 156 1.53 14.67 -7.49
CA PRO A 156 2.33 15.54 -6.63
C PRO A 156 3.55 16.12 -7.36
N SER A 157 3.96 17.33 -7.00
CA SER A 157 5.10 18.00 -7.64
C SER A 157 6.45 17.31 -7.39
N ASP A 158 6.54 16.52 -6.33
CA ASP A 158 7.69 15.68 -5.96
C ASP A 158 7.68 14.30 -6.63
N VAL A 159 6.63 13.95 -7.37
CA VAL A 159 6.48 12.68 -8.10
C VAL A 159 6.70 12.91 -9.59
N SER A 160 7.71 12.23 -10.14
CA SER A 160 7.94 12.16 -11.59
C SER A 160 7.66 10.75 -12.09
N LEU A 161 6.68 10.61 -12.94
CA LEU A 161 6.40 9.35 -13.62
C LEU A 161 7.51 9.04 -14.63
N HIS A 162 7.94 7.79 -14.68
CA HIS A 162 8.86 7.29 -15.70
C HIS A 162 8.21 7.30 -17.08
N ASP A 163 9.02 7.29 -18.15
CA ASP A 163 8.49 7.38 -19.51
C ASP A 163 7.60 6.19 -19.87
N TYR A 164 7.95 4.97 -19.46
CA TYR A 164 7.09 3.78 -19.65
C TYR A 164 5.75 3.89 -18.93
N GLN A 165 5.67 4.58 -17.77
CA GLN A 165 4.43 4.83 -17.06
C GLN A 165 3.54 5.83 -17.82
N LYS A 166 4.15 6.89 -18.36
CA LYS A 166 3.45 7.88 -19.20
C LYS A 166 2.95 7.25 -20.49
N GLU A 167 3.74 6.37 -21.12
CA GLU A 167 3.35 5.61 -22.30
C GLU A 167 2.16 4.69 -22.01
N ALA A 168 2.18 3.95 -20.89
CA ALA A 168 1.08 3.10 -20.48
C ALA A 168 -0.21 3.91 -20.26
N ILE A 169 -0.12 5.06 -19.59
CA ILE A 169 -1.27 5.96 -19.40
C ILE A 169 -1.78 6.48 -20.75
N SER A 170 -0.88 6.91 -21.65
CA SER A 170 -1.26 7.42 -22.97
C SER A 170 -1.94 6.35 -23.82
N ALA A 171 -1.47 5.12 -23.79
CA ALA A 171 -2.10 3.99 -24.47
C ALA A 171 -3.51 3.72 -23.92
N TRP A 172 -3.67 3.75 -22.59
CA TRP A 172 -4.98 3.57 -21.95
C TRP A 172 -5.98 4.68 -22.31
N VAL A 173 -5.51 5.94 -22.40
CA VAL A 173 -6.32 7.05 -22.91
C VAL A 173 -6.75 6.79 -24.35
N GLY A 174 -5.83 6.30 -25.21
CA GLY A 174 -6.12 5.96 -26.62
C GLY A 174 -7.16 4.85 -26.78
N GLU A 175 -7.27 3.95 -25.80
CA GLU A 175 -8.27 2.87 -25.74
C GLU A 175 -9.55 3.31 -24.97
N ASN A 176 -9.87 4.59 -24.98
CA ASN A 176 -11.04 5.18 -24.32
C ASN A 176 -11.12 4.84 -22.82
N TYR A 177 -9.98 4.84 -22.15
CA TYR A 177 -9.82 4.55 -20.71
C TYR A 177 -10.25 3.13 -20.31
N HIS A 178 -9.97 2.15 -21.19
CA HIS A 178 -10.15 0.73 -20.91
C HIS A 178 -8.83 -0.01 -21.14
N GLY A 179 -8.38 -0.79 -20.18
CA GLY A 179 -7.15 -1.56 -20.37
C GLY A 179 -6.59 -2.21 -19.13
N ILE A 180 -5.46 -2.86 -19.32
CA ILE A 180 -4.70 -3.55 -18.28
C ILE A 180 -3.27 -3.02 -18.32
N PHE A 181 -2.75 -2.60 -17.17
CA PHE A 181 -1.32 -2.37 -16.99
C PHE A 181 -0.70 -3.67 -16.48
N ASP A 182 -0.10 -4.42 -17.39
CA ASP A 182 0.69 -5.60 -17.08
C ASP A 182 2.13 -5.15 -16.78
N MET A 183 2.47 -5.09 -15.52
CA MET A 183 3.71 -4.48 -15.05
C MET A 183 4.37 -5.37 -13.99
N ALA A 184 5.68 -5.56 -14.07
CA ALA A 184 6.42 -6.33 -13.09
C ALA A 184 6.29 -5.76 -11.67
N THR A 185 6.43 -6.61 -10.67
CA THR A 185 6.44 -6.19 -9.26
C THR A 185 7.58 -5.19 -9.02
N GLY A 186 7.30 -4.14 -8.27
CA GLY A 186 8.29 -3.09 -7.95
C GLY A 186 8.47 -2.00 -9.02
N THR A 187 7.80 -2.08 -10.17
CA THR A 187 7.86 -1.06 -11.23
C THR A 187 6.92 0.13 -11.01
N GLY A 188 6.28 0.24 -9.85
CA GLY A 188 5.41 1.35 -9.51
C GLY A 188 4.00 1.26 -10.12
N LYS A 189 3.41 0.07 -10.20
CA LYS A 189 2.02 -0.15 -10.65
C LYS A 189 1.03 0.81 -10.02
N THR A 190 1.06 0.96 -8.69
CA THR A 190 0.18 1.85 -7.93
C THR A 190 0.31 3.30 -8.40
N PHE A 191 1.55 3.79 -8.54
CA PHE A 191 1.81 5.17 -9.03
C PHE A 191 1.35 5.37 -10.47
N THR A 192 1.51 4.36 -11.32
CA THR A 192 0.99 4.41 -12.70
C THR A 192 -0.53 4.47 -12.69
N GLY A 193 -1.19 3.65 -11.86
CA GLY A 193 -2.64 3.67 -11.66
C GLY A 193 -3.15 5.01 -11.13
N LEU A 194 -2.47 5.59 -10.14
CA LEU A 194 -2.81 6.92 -9.59
C LEU A 194 -2.58 8.04 -10.62
N GLY A 195 -1.53 7.94 -11.43
CA GLY A 195 -1.30 8.84 -12.56
C GLY A 195 -2.43 8.76 -13.61
N ALA A 196 -2.90 7.55 -13.91
CA ALA A 196 -4.03 7.32 -14.80
C ALA A 196 -5.34 7.92 -14.24
N ILE A 197 -5.60 7.72 -12.94
CA ILE A 197 -6.75 8.34 -12.24
C ILE A 197 -6.68 9.86 -12.32
N SER A 198 -5.50 10.46 -12.07
CA SER A 198 -5.30 11.91 -12.14
C SER A 198 -5.56 12.44 -13.53
N LYS A 199 -5.03 11.76 -14.56
CA LYS A 199 -5.24 12.13 -15.97
C LYS A 199 -6.73 12.09 -16.35
N LEU A 200 -7.43 11.01 -16.03
CA LEU A 200 -8.86 10.90 -16.32
C LEU A 200 -9.68 11.95 -15.56
N SER A 201 -9.35 12.23 -14.30
CA SER A 201 -10.04 13.24 -13.52
C SER A 201 -9.88 14.64 -14.10
N GLU A 202 -8.68 14.98 -14.58
CA GLU A 202 -8.43 16.23 -15.30
C GLU A 202 -9.27 16.33 -16.57
N ASP A 203 -9.28 15.27 -17.38
CA ASP A 203 -10.05 15.23 -18.63
C ASP A 203 -11.57 15.36 -18.39
N LEU A 204 -12.06 14.93 -17.23
CA LEU A 204 -13.46 15.02 -16.81
C LEU A 204 -13.76 16.25 -15.91
N MET A 205 -12.82 17.18 -15.75
CA MET A 205 -12.97 18.35 -14.87
C MET A 205 -13.37 17.96 -13.44
N ASP A 206 -12.73 16.93 -12.92
CA ASP A 206 -12.95 16.34 -11.57
C ASP A 206 -14.38 15.80 -11.34
N LYS A 207 -15.14 15.50 -12.39
CA LYS A 207 -16.46 14.86 -12.31
C LYS A 207 -16.33 13.35 -12.47
N LEU A 208 -15.80 12.69 -11.44
CA LEU A 208 -15.42 11.27 -11.49
C LEU A 208 -15.66 10.59 -10.14
N ALA A 209 -16.24 9.42 -10.16
CA ALA A 209 -16.23 8.48 -9.03
C ALA A 209 -15.18 7.39 -9.29
N VAL A 210 -14.27 7.19 -8.36
CA VAL A 210 -13.23 6.14 -8.45
C VAL A 210 -13.53 5.05 -7.46
N VAL A 211 -13.57 3.81 -7.92
CA VAL A 211 -13.71 2.60 -7.11
C VAL A 211 -12.46 1.76 -7.31
N ILE A 212 -11.66 1.62 -6.27
CA ILE A 212 -10.43 0.80 -6.28
C ILE A 212 -10.71 -0.47 -5.51
N VAL A 213 -10.43 -1.61 -6.13
CA VAL A 213 -10.69 -2.93 -5.56
C VAL A 213 -9.39 -3.71 -5.45
N CYS A 214 -9.06 -4.10 -4.23
CA CYS A 214 -7.86 -4.86 -3.89
C CYS A 214 -8.24 -6.25 -3.36
N PRO A 215 -7.43 -7.29 -3.58
CA PRO A 215 -7.74 -8.62 -3.06
C PRO A 215 -7.69 -8.70 -1.53
N TYR A 216 -6.79 -7.94 -0.89
CA TYR A 216 -6.50 -8.03 0.54
C TYR A 216 -6.51 -6.68 1.25
N GLN A 217 -6.74 -6.67 2.57
CA GLN A 217 -6.81 -5.46 3.40
C GLN A 217 -5.50 -4.67 3.40
N HIS A 218 -4.34 -5.35 3.52
CA HIS A 218 -3.04 -4.67 3.53
C HIS A 218 -2.74 -3.94 2.21
N LEU A 219 -3.24 -4.44 1.07
CA LEU A 219 -3.13 -3.73 -0.21
C LEU A 219 -4.04 -2.48 -0.23
N VAL A 220 -5.23 -2.55 0.38
CA VAL A 220 -6.07 -1.36 0.56
C VAL A 220 -5.32 -0.30 1.37
N GLU A 221 -4.63 -0.67 2.44
CA GLU A 221 -3.86 0.23 3.29
C GLU A 221 -2.68 0.86 2.55
N GLN A 222 -1.95 0.08 1.74
CA GLN A 222 -0.89 0.60 0.86
C GLN A 222 -1.45 1.61 -0.16
N TRP A 223 -2.58 1.30 -0.78
CA TRP A 223 -3.23 2.23 -1.70
C TRP A 223 -3.63 3.53 -1.02
N VAL A 224 -4.16 3.47 0.21
CA VAL A 224 -4.59 4.65 0.97
C VAL A 224 -3.45 5.63 1.18
N GLU A 225 -2.25 5.15 1.51
CA GLU A 225 -1.08 6.00 1.71
C GLU A 225 -0.75 6.82 0.44
N ASP A 226 -0.74 6.17 -0.71
CA ASP A 226 -0.40 6.81 -1.97
C ASP A 226 -1.56 7.67 -2.52
N ILE A 227 -2.81 7.24 -2.35
CA ILE A 227 -4.03 8.00 -2.71
C ILE A 227 -4.02 9.39 -2.09
N VAL A 228 -3.65 9.49 -0.82
CA VAL A 228 -3.61 10.79 -0.13
C VAL A 228 -2.53 11.70 -0.70
N ARG A 229 -1.37 11.16 -1.06
CA ARG A 229 -0.32 11.94 -1.74
C ARG A 229 -0.80 12.54 -3.06
N PHE A 230 -1.71 11.88 -3.75
CA PHE A 230 -2.33 12.36 -4.99
C PHE A 230 -3.54 13.27 -4.76
N ASN A 231 -3.64 13.92 -3.60
CA ASN A 231 -4.70 14.86 -3.23
C ASN A 231 -6.10 14.25 -3.19
N MET A 232 -6.24 12.98 -2.89
CA MET A 232 -7.52 12.30 -2.73
C MET A 232 -7.80 11.99 -1.26
N LYS A 233 -9.10 12.00 -0.89
CA LYS A 233 -9.58 11.56 0.42
C LYS A 233 -10.34 10.25 0.26
N PRO A 234 -9.71 9.09 0.51
CA PRO A 234 -10.36 7.82 0.27
C PRO A 234 -11.42 7.50 1.34
N ILE A 235 -12.52 6.88 0.90
CA ILE A 235 -13.44 6.15 1.76
C ILE A 235 -12.95 4.71 1.79
N ILE A 236 -12.68 4.16 2.97
CA ILE A 236 -11.99 2.89 3.16
C ILE A 236 -12.99 1.82 3.58
N GLY A 237 -13.31 0.89 2.67
CA GLY A 237 -14.36 -0.12 2.86
C GLY A 237 -13.83 -1.54 3.04
N TYR A 238 -13.75 -2.03 4.28
CA TYR A 238 -13.59 -3.44 4.62
C TYR A 238 -14.06 -3.72 6.07
N SER A 239 -14.11 -4.97 6.49
CA SER A 239 -14.74 -5.38 7.75
C SER A 239 -14.10 -4.78 8.99
N SER A 240 -12.76 -4.70 9.03
CA SER A 240 -11.95 -4.12 10.11
C SER A 240 -11.46 -2.71 9.80
N SER A 241 -12.11 -2.01 8.87
CA SER A 241 -11.72 -0.66 8.46
C SER A 241 -11.53 0.28 9.66
N PRO A 242 -10.50 1.12 9.64
CA PRO A 242 -10.32 2.20 10.62
C PRO A 242 -11.49 3.21 10.55
N GLN A 243 -12.09 3.40 9.37
CA GLN A 243 -13.31 4.20 9.21
C GLN A 243 -14.55 3.36 9.56
N LYS A 244 -14.93 3.30 10.82
CA LYS A 244 -16.08 2.49 11.28
C LYS A 244 -17.41 2.88 10.62
N ASP A 245 -17.52 4.13 10.17
CA ASP A 245 -18.70 4.73 9.53
C ASP A 245 -18.59 4.76 7.97
N TRP A 246 -17.67 4.01 7.36
CA TRP A 246 -17.42 4.06 5.92
C TRP A 246 -18.68 3.87 5.06
N LYS A 247 -19.65 3.08 5.51
CA LYS A 247 -20.94 2.91 4.81
C LYS A 247 -21.73 4.22 4.74
N SER A 248 -21.75 4.97 5.84
CA SER A 248 -22.38 6.29 5.89
C SER A 248 -21.64 7.30 5.02
N ARG A 249 -20.31 7.27 5.06
CA ARG A 249 -19.45 8.13 4.21
C ARG A 249 -19.68 7.86 2.72
N LEU A 250 -19.75 6.58 2.32
CA LEU A 250 -20.04 6.20 0.92
C LEU A 250 -21.44 6.70 0.49
N SER A 251 -22.47 6.47 1.31
CA SER A 251 -23.82 6.96 1.02
C SER A 251 -23.87 8.48 0.93
N LYS A 252 -23.13 9.20 1.80
CA LYS A 252 -23.02 10.66 1.76
C LYS A 252 -22.33 11.13 0.50
N ALA A 253 -21.20 10.52 0.11
CA ALA A 253 -20.47 10.88 -1.11
C ALA A 253 -21.31 10.70 -2.37
N VAL A 254 -22.00 9.57 -2.50
CA VAL A 254 -22.93 9.30 -3.60
C VAL A 254 -24.09 10.30 -3.65
N ARG A 255 -24.60 10.76 -2.50
CA ARG A 255 -25.65 11.76 -2.43
C ARG A 255 -25.11 13.16 -2.77
N ASP A 256 -23.98 13.55 -2.17
CA ASP A 256 -23.39 14.87 -2.32
C ASP A 256 -23.02 15.16 -3.78
N GLN A 257 -22.48 14.16 -4.50
CA GLN A 257 -22.19 14.21 -5.92
C GLN A 257 -23.39 14.60 -6.79
N LYS A 258 -24.63 14.29 -6.35
CA LYS A 258 -25.85 14.62 -7.09
C LYS A 258 -26.30 16.07 -6.90
N ILE A 259 -25.87 16.70 -5.82
CA ILE A 259 -26.44 17.96 -5.32
C ILE A 259 -25.43 19.10 -5.41
N ARG A 260 -24.14 18.78 -5.39
CA ARG A 260 -23.06 19.75 -5.20
C ARG A 260 -21.98 19.58 -6.27
N ASP A 261 -21.81 20.60 -7.12
CA ASP A 261 -20.76 20.62 -8.15
C ASP A 261 -19.34 20.63 -7.56
N ASP A 262 -19.16 21.18 -6.35
CA ASP A 262 -17.88 21.19 -5.62
C ASP A 262 -17.53 19.85 -4.96
N LYS A 263 -18.42 18.85 -5.04
CA LYS A 263 -18.23 17.48 -4.52
C LYS A 263 -18.51 16.41 -5.58
N SER A 264 -18.15 16.68 -6.80
CA SER A 264 -18.36 15.77 -7.94
C SER A 264 -17.33 14.62 -8.00
N PHE A 265 -16.24 14.70 -7.23
CA PHE A 265 -15.22 13.67 -7.10
C PHE A 265 -15.35 12.93 -5.78
N PHE A 266 -15.22 11.61 -5.80
CA PHE A 266 -14.92 10.80 -4.63
C PHE A 266 -14.10 9.56 -5.01
N CYS A 267 -13.34 9.03 -4.04
CA CYS A 267 -12.57 7.80 -4.16
C CYS A 267 -13.03 6.82 -3.08
N PHE A 268 -13.42 5.61 -3.49
CA PHE A 268 -13.74 4.50 -2.61
C PHE A 268 -12.76 3.37 -2.86
N VAL A 269 -12.06 2.93 -1.82
CA VAL A 269 -11.10 1.82 -1.89
C VAL A 269 -11.58 0.70 -0.98
N CYS A 270 -11.62 -0.52 -1.50
CA CYS A 270 -12.18 -1.65 -0.76
C CYS A 270 -11.56 -2.98 -1.14
N THR A 271 -11.84 -4.01 -0.33
CA THR A 271 -11.47 -5.39 -0.67
C THR A 271 -12.48 -6.02 -1.65
N ASN A 272 -12.05 -7.09 -2.34
CA ASN A 272 -12.92 -7.89 -3.21
C ASN A 272 -14.22 -8.31 -2.50
N ALA A 273 -14.12 -8.78 -1.25
CA ALA A 273 -15.28 -9.20 -0.46
C ALA A 273 -16.25 -8.03 -0.15
N THR A 274 -15.72 -6.83 0.05
CA THR A 274 -16.55 -5.64 0.26
C THR A 274 -17.18 -5.16 -1.04
N PHE A 275 -16.45 -5.21 -2.14
CA PHE A 275 -16.97 -4.84 -3.47
C PHE A 275 -18.19 -5.66 -3.87
N THR A 276 -18.22 -6.97 -3.57
CA THR A 276 -19.37 -7.86 -3.88
C THR A 276 -20.57 -7.67 -2.97
N ASN A 277 -20.46 -6.85 -1.90
CA ASN A 277 -21.55 -6.64 -0.96
C ASN A 277 -22.71 -5.86 -1.61
N ASP A 278 -23.95 -6.34 -1.40
CA ASP A 278 -25.16 -5.75 -1.97
C ASP A 278 -25.29 -4.26 -1.68
N PHE A 279 -24.95 -3.83 -0.47
CA PHE A 279 -24.95 -2.42 -0.10
C PHE A 279 -24.02 -1.59 -0.99
N VAL A 280 -22.79 -2.06 -1.24
CA VAL A 280 -21.82 -1.37 -2.09
C VAL A 280 -22.30 -1.31 -3.53
N GLN A 281 -22.80 -2.44 -4.06
CA GLN A 281 -23.35 -2.50 -5.42
C GLN A 281 -24.55 -1.57 -5.58
N GLU A 282 -25.41 -1.48 -4.57
CA GLU A 282 -26.52 -0.54 -4.54
C GLU A 282 -26.06 0.93 -4.51
N GLN A 283 -25.01 1.26 -3.73
CA GLN A 283 -24.49 2.63 -3.73
C GLN A 283 -23.88 3.00 -5.09
N ILE A 284 -23.07 2.10 -5.69
CA ILE A 284 -22.46 2.32 -7.00
C ILE A 284 -23.55 2.53 -8.07
N SER A 285 -24.64 1.77 -8.05
CA SER A 285 -25.74 1.93 -9.01
C SER A 285 -26.45 3.30 -8.94
N LYS A 286 -26.30 4.00 -7.82
CA LYS A 286 -26.86 5.35 -7.61
C LYS A 286 -25.95 6.47 -8.06
N VAL A 287 -24.70 6.18 -8.43
CA VAL A 287 -23.73 7.17 -8.91
C VAL A 287 -24.20 7.72 -10.25
N ARG A 288 -24.07 9.03 -10.47
CA ARG A 288 -24.49 9.69 -11.71
C ARG A 288 -23.32 10.19 -12.56
N THR A 289 -22.19 10.48 -11.94
CA THR A 289 -20.97 10.81 -12.70
C THR A 289 -20.38 9.54 -13.29
N PRO A 290 -19.50 9.66 -14.29
CA PRO A 290 -18.74 8.52 -14.78
C PRO A 290 -18.02 7.79 -13.63
N VAL A 291 -17.99 6.48 -13.69
CA VAL A 291 -17.33 5.63 -12.68
C VAL A 291 -16.11 4.96 -13.31
N LEU A 292 -14.95 5.17 -12.72
CA LEU A 292 -13.75 4.39 -13.00
C LEU A 292 -13.65 3.23 -12.00
N LEU A 293 -13.59 2.02 -12.50
CA LEU A 293 -13.21 0.84 -11.72
C LEU A 293 -11.73 0.57 -11.93
N VAL A 294 -10.98 0.55 -10.83
CA VAL A 294 -9.59 0.11 -10.80
C VAL A 294 -9.53 -1.22 -10.04
N VAL A 295 -8.96 -2.24 -10.64
CA VAL A 295 -8.79 -3.56 -10.02
C VAL A 295 -7.31 -3.85 -9.87
N ASP A 296 -6.86 -3.93 -8.63
CA ASP A 296 -5.49 -4.32 -8.33
C ASP A 296 -5.34 -5.83 -8.26
N GLU A 297 -4.17 -6.35 -8.67
CA GLU A 297 -3.90 -7.78 -8.80
C GLU A 297 -5.03 -8.50 -9.57
N ALA A 298 -5.28 -8.02 -10.78
CA ALA A 298 -6.45 -8.38 -11.59
C ALA A 298 -6.58 -9.89 -11.89
N HIS A 299 -5.49 -10.63 -11.83
CA HIS A 299 -5.51 -12.08 -11.95
C HIS A 299 -6.37 -12.75 -10.85
N ASN A 300 -6.52 -12.13 -9.69
CA ASN A 300 -7.41 -12.58 -8.62
C ASN A 300 -8.89 -12.22 -8.86
N PHE A 301 -9.18 -11.39 -9.87
CA PHE A 301 -10.54 -10.91 -10.18
C PHE A 301 -11.25 -11.74 -11.26
N GLY A 302 -10.60 -12.78 -11.79
CA GLY A 302 -11.11 -13.59 -12.91
C GLY A 302 -12.21 -14.59 -12.56
N ALA A 303 -12.67 -14.67 -11.31
CA ALA A 303 -13.76 -15.56 -10.93
C ALA A 303 -15.09 -15.12 -11.54
N ALA A 304 -15.93 -16.09 -11.94
CA ALA A 304 -17.24 -15.82 -12.56
C ALA A 304 -18.18 -14.93 -11.71
N SER A 305 -17.96 -14.85 -10.40
CA SER A 305 -18.69 -13.98 -9.49
C SER A 305 -18.40 -12.50 -9.71
N TYR A 306 -17.15 -12.15 -10.11
CA TYR A 306 -16.75 -10.76 -10.35
C TYR A 306 -17.11 -10.31 -11.77
N SER A 307 -17.01 -11.19 -12.76
CA SER A 307 -17.33 -10.84 -14.15
C SER A 307 -18.77 -10.36 -14.33
N ARG A 308 -19.70 -10.83 -13.51
CA ARG A 308 -21.10 -10.39 -13.50
C ARG A 308 -21.29 -8.97 -12.96
N LEU A 309 -20.33 -8.44 -12.21
CA LEU A 309 -20.36 -7.11 -11.64
C LEU A 309 -19.70 -6.07 -12.55
N LEU A 310 -19.02 -6.51 -13.62
CA LEU A 310 -18.40 -5.66 -14.63
C LEU A 310 -19.41 -5.26 -15.71
N ASP A 311 -20.37 -4.47 -15.35
CA ASP A 311 -21.43 -4.00 -16.26
C ASP A 311 -21.23 -2.52 -16.67
N ASP A 312 -22.17 -1.96 -17.42
CA ASP A 312 -22.11 -0.62 -18.01
C ASP A 312 -22.11 0.52 -16.98
N ARG A 313 -22.29 0.24 -15.68
CA ARG A 313 -22.13 1.23 -14.61
C ARG A 313 -20.70 1.74 -14.50
N PHE A 314 -19.72 0.91 -14.87
CA PHE A 314 -18.32 1.28 -14.90
C PHE A 314 -17.94 1.81 -16.27
N THR A 315 -18.09 3.13 -16.43
CA THR A 315 -17.80 3.83 -17.68
C THR A 315 -16.36 3.66 -18.12
N TYR A 316 -15.43 3.59 -17.16
CA TYR A 316 -13.99 3.41 -17.39
C TYR A 316 -13.45 2.26 -16.56
N ARG A 317 -12.42 1.58 -17.06
CA ARG A 317 -11.87 0.40 -16.42
C ARG A 317 -10.36 0.34 -16.55
N LEU A 318 -9.71 0.10 -15.44
CA LEU A 318 -8.27 -0.12 -15.37
C LEU A 318 -7.98 -1.35 -14.51
N ALA A 319 -7.30 -2.31 -15.05
CA ALA A 319 -6.78 -3.46 -14.31
C ALA A 319 -5.27 -3.30 -14.14
N LEU A 320 -4.76 -3.71 -12.99
CA LEU A 320 -3.33 -3.75 -12.69
C LEU A 320 -2.95 -5.21 -12.41
N SER A 321 -1.92 -5.69 -13.08
CA SER A 321 -1.46 -7.07 -12.94
C SER A 321 0.07 -7.13 -12.85
#